data_70282a1a275ecb30a26b9e51a7de2f9c
#
_entry.id   70282a1a275ecb30a26b9e51a7de2f9c
#
_cell.length_a   1.000
_cell.length_b   1.000
_cell.length_c   1.000
_cell.angle_alpha   90.00
_cell.angle_beta   90.00
_cell.angle_gamma   90.00
#
_symmetry.space_group_name_H-M   'P 1'
#
loop_
_entity.id
_entity.type
_entity.pdbx_description
1 polymer ?
#
loop_
_entity_poly.entity_id
_entity_poly.type
_entity_poly.pdbx_seq_one_letter_code
_entity_poly.pdbx_strand_id
1 'polypeptide(L)'
;MALVQMSAVPRFHAARKGAGAAVLTHDGCTMSRGELEARANRRARLFASVGVIVGDFVTIALPNGNEFYETTFAVWKLGAVPNPVPSKLPRAEFAAILDLVKPSLVIGGEEQAVFEFNRLSAGADASCFSSEPDDEPLAPSWKAMTSGGSTGRPKVIVDRAPAVWDTEAFVLQQHADEVVLNPGPLYHNAPFSVTHLSLIFGAHVVGMQRFDPVEALRLIDAHKVSWVNFVPTTMHRIWSLPSEKRTAFDVSSLRIIFHMASP
;
A
#
# COMPACT_ATOMS: atom_id res chain seq x y z
N MET A 1 23.13 -5.57 7.79
CA MET A 1 21.82 -6.24 7.81
C MET A 1 21.02 -5.64 8.96
N ALA A 2 20.00 -4.84 8.64
CA ALA A 2 19.15 -4.17 9.60
C ALA A 2 17.72 -4.73 9.48
N LEU A 3 17.47 -5.86 10.15
CA LEU A 3 16.14 -6.45 10.23
C LEU A 3 15.23 -5.54 11.06
N VAL A 4 14.15 -5.07 10.44
CA VAL A 4 13.15 -4.19 11.05
C VAL A 4 11.76 -4.79 10.81
N GLN A 5 10.91 -4.81 11.84
CA GLN A 5 9.51 -5.14 11.66
C GLN A 5 8.86 -4.11 10.74
N MET A 6 8.01 -4.55 9.83
CA MET A 6 7.35 -3.66 8.86
C MET A 6 6.51 -2.60 9.58
N SER A 7 5.90 -2.94 10.72
CA SER A 7 5.17 -2.01 11.58
C SER A 7 6.01 -0.81 12.04
N ALA A 8 7.30 -1.03 12.30
CA ALA A 8 8.23 -0.03 12.83
C ALA A 8 8.91 0.82 11.74
N VAL A 9 8.74 0.50 10.46
CA VAL A 9 9.42 1.16 9.34
C VAL A 9 9.22 2.68 9.30
N PRO A 10 8.00 3.24 9.51
CA PRO A 10 7.82 4.69 9.47
C PRO A 10 8.68 5.40 10.53
N ARG A 11 8.66 4.95 11.80
CA ARG A 11 9.48 5.55 12.87
C ARG A 11 10.97 5.32 12.68
N PHE A 12 11.36 4.14 12.16
CA PHE A 12 12.76 3.82 11.88
C PHE A 12 13.37 4.81 10.88
N HIS A 13 12.68 5.09 9.80
CA HIS A 13 13.15 6.06 8.81
C HIS A 13 12.93 7.52 9.25
N ALA A 14 11.92 7.81 10.08
CA ALA A 14 11.75 9.13 10.67
C ALA A 14 12.96 9.51 11.55
N ALA A 15 13.48 8.57 12.31
CA ALA A 15 14.70 8.78 13.12
C ALA A 15 15.96 8.99 12.26
N ARG A 16 16.05 8.34 11.09
CA ARG A 16 17.25 8.40 10.22
C ARG A 16 17.23 9.54 9.20
N LYS A 17 16.07 9.87 8.65
CA LYS A 17 15.89 10.85 7.56
C LYS A 17 15.14 12.11 7.99
N GLY A 18 14.68 12.16 9.23
CA GLY A 18 13.84 13.23 9.77
C GLY A 18 12.34 12.93 9.66
N ALA A 19 11.63 13.22 10.74
CA ALA A 19 10.17 12.97 10.82
C ALA A 19 9.37 13.79 9.80
N GLY A 20 9.84 14.99 9.43
CA GLY A 20 9.22 15.87 8.44
C GLY A 20 9.48 15.47 6.98
N ALA A 21 10.39 14.52 6.73
CA ALA A 21 10.69 14.10 5.36
C ALA A 21 9.48 13.42 4.71
N ALA A 22 9.17 13.78 3.46
CA ALA A 22 8.08 13.20 2.69
C ALA A 22 8.27 11.69 2.52
N VAL A 23 7.19 10.92 2.63
CA VAL A 23 7.19 9.47 2.45
C VAL A 23 6.12 9.02 1.45
N LEU A 24 4.98 9.68 1.45
CA LEU A 24 3.86 9.40 0.54
C LEU A 24 3.37 10.71 -0.08
N THR A 25 3.09 10.69 -1.37
CA THR A 25 2.35 11.77 -2.06
C THR A 25 1.24 11.15 -2.88
N HIS A 26 0.00 11.57 -2.65
CA HIS A 26 -1.15 11.08 -3.39
C HIS A 26 -2.14 12.22 -3.62
N ASP A 27 -2.57 12.41 -4.87
CA ASP A 27 -3.48 13.48 -5.30
C ASP A 27 -3.06 14.87 -4.76
N GLY A 28 -1.77 15.19 -4.84
CA GLY A 28 -1.20 16.45 -4.36
C GLY A 28 -1.05 16.56 -2.83
N CYS A 29 -1.54 15.59 -2.07
CA CYS A 29 -1.39 15.56 -0.61
C CYS A 29 -0.13 14.78 -0.23
N THR A 30 0.85 15.47 0.32
CA THR A 30 2.09 14.85 0.82
C THR A 30 1.98 14.57 2.31
N MET A 31 2.36 13.36 2.70
CA MET A 31 2.46 12.90 4.08
C MET A 31 3.93 12.72 4.44
N SER A 32 4.31 13.17 5.61
CA SER A 32 5.64 12.95 6.17
C SER A 32 5.74 11.58 6.86
N ARG A 33 6.99 11.16 7.16
CA ARG A 33 7.27 9.91 7.90
C ARG A 33 6.67 9.93 9.31
N GLY A 34 6.77 11.07 10.00
CA GLY A 34 6.19 11.25 11.33
C GLY A 34 4.66 11.19 11.31
N GLU A 35 4.02 11.78 10.28
CA GLU A 35 2.58 11.71 10.13
C GLU A 35 2.09 10.29 9.83
N LEU A 36 2.79 9.54 8.97
CA LEU A 36 2.46 8.13 8.70
C LEU A 36 2.54 7.30 9.99
N GLU A 37 3.61 7.47 10.78
CA GLU A 37 3.75 6.78 12.07
C GLU A 37 2.59 7.13 13.03
N ALA A 38 2.33 8.43 13.23
CA ALA A 38 1.30 8.91 14.13
C ALA A 38 -0.12 8.43 13.72
N ARG A 39 -0.43 8.49 12.44
CA ARG A 39 -1.74 8.05 11.92
C ARG A 39 -1.89 6.54 12.00
N ALA A 40 -0.84 5.77 11.68
CA ALA A 40 -0.86 4.32 11.83
C ALA A 40 -1.04 3.89 13.30
N ASN A 41 -0.41 4.58 14.27
CA ASN A 41 -0.58 4.32 15.70
C ASN A 41 -2.03 4.56 16.16
N ARG A 42 -2.65 5.67 15.74
CA ARG A 42 -4.05 5.95 16.06
C ARG A 42 -5.00 4.91 15.49
N ARG A 43 -4.80 4.55 14.21
CA ARG A 43 -5.62 3.51 13.54
C ARG A 43 -5.45 2.14 14.18
N ALA A 44 -4.23 1.78 14.57
CA ALA A 44 -3.98 0.51 15.27
C ALA A 44 -4.83 0.42 16.56
N ARG A 45 -4.86 1.49 17.36
CA ARG A 45 -5.68 1.53 18.58
C ARG A 45 -7.19 1.49 18.29
N LEU A 46 -7.64 2.17 17.22
CA LEU A 46 -9.01 2.05 16.77
C LEU A 46 -9.35 0.60 16.39
N PHE A 47 -8.46 -0.09 15.65
CA PHE A 47 -8.71 -1.48 15.25
C PHE A 47 -8.67 -2.44 16.45
N ALA A 48 -7.76 -2.23 17.39
CA ALA A 48 -7.73 -2.98 18.66
C ALA A 48 -9.02 -2.80 19.47
N SER A 49 -9.57 -1.57 19.49
CA SER A 49 -10.82 -1.28 20.24
C SER A 49 -12.05 -2.00 19.66
N VAL A 50 -11.99 -2.44 18.41
CA VAL A 50 -13.04 -3.25 17.76
C VAL A 50 -12.67 -4.75 17.68
N GLY A 51 -11.63 -5.17 18.40
CA GLY A 51 -11.33 -6.57 18.66
C GLY A 51 -10.29 -7.22 17.74
N VAL A 52 -9.52 -6.46 16.95
CA VAL A 52 -8.41 -7.04 16.16
C VAL A 52 -7.27 -7.47 17.07
N ILE A 53 -6.80 -8.69 16.91
CA ILE A 53 -5.68 -9.29 17.66
C ILE A 53 -4.60 -9.84 16.75
N VAL A 54 -3.50 -10.28 17.33
CA VAL A 54 -2.35 -10.88 16.61
C VAL A 54 -2.80 -12.08 15.78
N GLY A 55 -2.34 -12.11 14.53
CA GLY A 55 -2.63 -13.20 13.58
C GLY A 55 -3.95 -13.06 12.83
N ASP A 56 -4.81 -12.13 13.22
CA ASP A 56 -6.06 -11.86 12.53
C ASP A 56 -5.85 -11.37 11.10
N PHE A 57 -6.80 -11.68 10.22
CA PHE A 57 -6.87 -11.04 8.91
C PHE A 57 -7.72 -9.76 8.99
N VAL A 58 -7.21 -8.69 8.40
CA VAL A 58 -7.96 -7.44 8.22
C VAL A 58 -8.12 -7.18 6.72
N THR A 59 -9.36 -7.22 6.24
CA THR A 59 -9.65 -6.94 4.83
C THR A 59 -9.68 -5.45 4.57
N ILE A 60 -8.86 -4.99 3.61
CA ILE A 60 -8.69 -3.59 3.23
C ILE A 60 -9.33 -3.37 1.86
N ALA A 61 -10.55 -2.84 1.85
CA ALA A 61 -11.34 -2.51 0.66
C ALA A 61 -11.32 -0.99 0.40
N LEU A 62 -10.15 -0.38 0.44
CA LEU A 62 -9.93 1.04 0.22
C LEU A 62 -9.44 1.33 -1.20
N PRO A 63 -9.75 2.50 -1.78
CA PRO A 63 -9.09 2.97 -2.99
C PRO A 63 -7.60 3.23 -2.72
N ASN A 64 -6.82 3.40 -3.79
CA ASN A 64 -5.46 3.92 -3.66
C ASN A 64 -5.49 5.28 -2.94
N GLY A 65 -4.58 5.48 -2.01
CA GLY A 65 -4.49 6.73 -1.24
C GLY A 65 -3.63 6.57 0.00
N ASN A 66 -3.36 7.67 0.67
CA ASN A 66 -2.57 7.68 1.90
C ASN A 66 -3.20 6.78 2.99
N GLU A 67 -4.54 6.78 3.08
CA GLU A 67 -5.27 5.95 4.04
C GLU A 67 -5.02 4.44 3.87
N PHE A 68 -4.81 3.96 2.65
CA PHE A 68 -4.48 2.56 2.40
C PHE A 68 -3.16 2.16 3.10
N TYR A 69 -2.14 3.02 2.99
CA TYR A 69 -0.86 2.78 3.65
C TYR A 69 -0.96 2.90 5.18
N GLU A 70 -1.61 3.96 5.68
CA GLU A 70 -1.89 4.14 7.11
C GLU A 70 -2.54 2.88 7.70
N THR A 71 -3.55 2.36 7.00
CA THR A 71 -4.29 1.15 7.39
C THR A 71 -3.39 -0.09 7.35
N THR A 72 -2.59 -0.27 6.31
CA THR A 72 -1.67 -1.41 6.22
C THR A 72 -0.67 -1.41 7.36
N PHE A 73 -0.05 -0.25 7.65
CA PHE A 73 0.88 -0.14 8.78
C PHE A 73 0.18 -0.35 10.13
N ALA A 74 -1.05 0.15 10.30
CA ALA A 74 -1.84 -0.07 11.51
C ALA A 74 -2.14 -1.55 11.76
N VAL A 75 -2.45 -2.31 10.69
CA VAL A 75 -2.65 -3.76 10.76
C VAL A 75 -1.37 -4.46 11.22
N TRP A 76 -0.22 -4.13 10.63
CA TRP A 76 1.06 -4.70 11.08
C TRP A 76 1.43 -4.34 12.51
N LYS A 77 1.08 -3.14 12.99
CA LYS A 77 1.30 -2.71 14.38
C LYS A 77 0.57 -3.58 15.40
N LEU A 78 -0.53 -4.20 15.00
CA LEU A 78 -1.27 -5.16 15.84
C LEU A 78 -0.80 -6.61 15.65
N GLY A 79 0.22 -6.87 14.83
CA GLY A 79 0.62 -8.22 14.47
C GLY A 79 -0.44 -8.95 13.64
N ALA A 80 -1.35 -8.21 13.02
CA ALA A 80 -2.37 -8.74 12.13
C ALA A 80 -1.89 -8.76 10.67
N VAL A 81 -2.63 -9.43 9.80
CA VAL A 81 -2.28 -9.69 8.40
C VAL A 81 -3.19 -8.88 7.47
N PRO A 82 -2.66 -7.95 6.66
CA PRO A 82 -3.47 -7.21 5.71
C PRO A 82 -3.91 -8.08 4.54
N ASN A 83 -5.21 -8.02 4.21
CA ASN A 83 -5.82 -8.64 3.05
C ASN A 83 -6.41 -7.57 2.13
N PRO A 84 -5.65 -7.03 1.18
CA PRO A 84 -6.14 -6.01 0.26
C PRO A 84 -7.06 -6.62 -0.80
N VAL A 85 -8.19 -5.94 -1.04
CA VAL A 85 -9.17 -6.29 -2.07
C VAL A 85 -9.61 -5.04 -2.83
N PRO A 86 -10.12 -5.18 -4.08
CA PRO A 86 -10.69 -4.04 -4.78
C PRO A 86 -11.82 -3.38 -3.97
N SER A 87 -11.81 -2.05 -3.88
CA SER A 87 -12.83 -1.28 -3.15
C SER A 87 -14.21 -1.32 -3.84
N LYS A 88 -14.27 -1.75 -5.09
CA LYS A 88 -15.50 -1.84 -5.91
C LYS A 88 -15.62 -3.22 -6.54
N LEU A 89 -15.93 -4.21 -5.72
CA LEU A 89 -16.27 -5.55 -6.19
C LEU A 89 -17.79 -5.75 -6.24
N PRO A 90 -18.32 -6.63 -7.11
CA PRO A 90 -19.68 -7.11 -6.97
C PRO A 90 -19.89 -7.73 -5.59
N ARG A 91 -21.06 -7.48 -4.99
CA ARG A 91 -21.37 -7.93 -3.61
C ARG A 91 -21.15 -9.44 -3.40
N ALA A 92 -21.55 -10.27 -4.38
CA ALA A 92 -21.39 -11.72 -4.29
C ALA A 92 -19.92 -12.15 -4.28
N GLU A 93 -19.07 -11.49 -5.08
CA GLU A 93 -17.64 -11.76 -5.12
C GLU A 93 -16.96 -11.30 -3.84
N PHE A 94 -17.34 -10.13 -3.33
CA PHE A 94 -16.83 -9.61 -2.07
C PHE A 94 -17.20 -10.54 -0.91
N ALA A 95 -18.46 -10.97 -0.81
CA ALA A 95 -18.91 -11.94 0.20
C ALA A 95 -18.11 -13.24 0.13
N ALA A 96 -17.92 -13.81 -1.06
CA ALA A 96 -17.14 -15.04 -1.25
C ALA A 96 -15.67 -14.90 -0.78
N ILE A 97 -15.07 -13.70 -0.93
CA ILE A 97 -13.74 -13.43 -0.41
C ILE A 97 -13.75 -13.37 1.12
N LEU A 98 -14.73 -12.67 1.71
CA LEU A 98 -14.84 -12.57 3.18
C LEU A 98 -15.09 -13.94 3.82
N ASP A 99 -15.93 -14.78 3.21
CA ASP A 99 -16.17 -16.16 3.68
C ASP A 99 -14.89 -17.02 3.64
N LEU A 100 -14.02 -16.76 2.67
CA LEU A 100 -12.75 -17.48 2.55
C LEU A 100 -11.69 -16.97 3.53
N VAL A 101 -11.59 -15.64 3.70
CA VAL A 101 -10.59 -14.98 4.57
C VAL A 101 -11.00 -15.03 6.04
N LYS A 102 -12.30 -14.90 6.32
CA LYS A 102 -12.89 -14.75 7.67
C LYS A 102 -12.19 -13.66 8.48
N PRO A 103 -12.16 -12.42 7.96
CA PRO A 103 -11.45 -11.35 8.62
C PRO A 103 -12.13 -10.97 9.95
N SER A 104 -11.33 -10.54 10.93
CA SER A 104 -11.86 -9.95 12.17
C SER A 104 -12.38 -8.53 11.95
N LEU A 105 -11.86 -7.84 10.91
CA LEU A 105 -12.25 -6.48 10.56
C LEU A 105 -12.23 -6.29 9.04
N VAL A 106 -13.22 -5.56 8.53
CA VAL A 106 -13.28 -5.05 7.15
C VAL A 106 -13.21 -3.53 7.17
N ILE A 107 -12.34 -2.93 6.37
CA ILE A 107 -12.19 -1.48 6.26
C ILE A 107 -12.57 -1.04 4.86
N GLY A 108 -13.51 -0.10 4.75
CA GLY A 108 -14.06 0.36 3.48
C GLY A 108 -15.09 -0.61 2.88
N GLY A 109 -15.27 -0.58 1.56
CA GLY A 109 -16.22 -1.43 0.83
C GLY A 109 -17.68 -1.15 1.21
N GLU A 110 -18.06 0.12 1.46
CA GLU A 110 -19.40 0.53 1.94
C GLU A 110 -20.53 0.09 1.00
N GLU A 111 -20.27 0.10 -0.31
CA GLU A 111 -21.24 -0.28 -1.34
C GLU A 111 -21.57 -1.79 -1.33
N GLN A 112 -20.70 -2.63 -0.75
CA GLN A 112 -20.82 -4.09 -0.75
C GLN A 112 -21.31 -4.66 0.59
N ALA A 113 -21.90 -3.84 1.46
CA ALA A 113 -22.27 -4.19 2.84
C ALA A 113 -22.63 -5.67 3.06
N VAL A 114 -21.72 -6.39 3.74
CA VAL A 114 -21.93 -7.74 4.25
C VAL A 114 -21.92 -7.60 5.77
N PHE A 115 -23.06 -7.81 6.41
CA PHE A 115 -23.31 -7.44 7.81
C PHE A 115 -22.73 -8.44 8.85
N GLU A 116 -22.12 -9.53 8.41
CA GLU A 116 -21.65 -10.60 9.29
C GLU A 116 -20.27 -10.34 9.92
N PHE A 117 -19.57 -9.29 9.46
CA PHE A 117 -18.22 -8.95 9.90
C PHE A 117 -18.16 -7.57 10.54
N ASN A 118 -17.28 -7.40 11.53
CA ASN A 118 -16.94 -6.08 12.05
C ASN A 118 -16.44 -5.18 10.94
N ARG A 119 -16.86 -3.92 10.96
CA ARG A 119 -16.57 -3.02 9.87
C ARG A 119 -16.29 -1.60 10.31
N LEU A 120 -15.35 -0.96 9.64
CA LEU A 120 -15.10 0.47 9.71
C LEU A 120 -15.21 1.08 8.30
N SER A 121 -15.83 2.24 8.20
CA SER A 121 -15.90 3.00 6.96
C SER A 121 -14.53 3.53 6.55
N ALA A 122 -14.36 3.79 5.25
CA ALA A 122 -13.26 4.63 4.78
C ALA A 122 -13.28 5.98 5.51
N GLY A 123 -12.11 6.47 5.91
CA GLY A 123 -12.01 7.71 6.68
C GLY A 123 -12.51 7.63 8.13
N ALA A 124 -12.71 6.42 8.70
CA ALA A 124 -13.09 6.28 10.10
C ALA A 124 -12.17 7.09 11.02
N ASP A 125 -12.80 7.90 11.88
CA ASP A 125 -12.08 8.83 12.75
C ASP A 125 -11.32 8.09 13.87
N ALA A 126 -10.02 8.27 13.88
CA ALA A 126 -9.12 7.75 14.91
C ALA A 126 -8.46 8.87 15.74
N SER A 127 -8.92 10.12 15.61
CA SER A 127 -8.29 11.30 16.21
C SER A 127 -8.26 11.28 17.75
N CYS A 128 -9.23 10.59 18.38
CA CYS A 128 -9.30 10.45 19.83
C CYS A 128 -8.26 9.47 20.41
N PHE A 129 -7.60 8.65 19.58
CA PHE A 129 -6.59 7.71 20.02
C PHE A 129 -5.20 8.32 20.05
N SER A 130 -4.34 7.81 20.94
CA SER A 130 -2.95 8.25 21.05
C SER A 130 -2.16 7.96 19.78
N SER A 131 -1.28 8.89 19.41
CA SER A 131 -0.30 8.72 18.32
C SER A 131 1.02 8.11 18.77
N GLU A 132 1.22 7.91 20.07
CA GLU A 132 2.46 7.35 20.60
C GLU A 132 2.65 5.89 20.19
N PRO A 133 3.88 5.42 20.01
CA PRO A 133 4.16 4.00 19.78
C PRO A 133 3.63 3.12 20.93
N ASP A 134 3.32 1.87 20.62
CA ASP A 134 2.90 0.85 21.58
C ASP A 134 3.72 -0.43 21.34
N ASP A 135 3.46 -1.48 22.11
CA ASP A 135 3.99 -2.79 21.80
C ASP A 135 3.48 -3.25 20.42
N GLU A 136 4.41 -3.66 19.57
CA GLU A 136 4.11 -4.08 18.20
C GLU A 136 4.48 -5.55 18.02
N PRO A 137 3.52 -6.47 18.21
CA PRO A 137 3.77 -7.89 17.98
C PRO A 137 4.06 -8.16 16.51
N LEU A 138 4.91 -9.15 16.22
CA LEU A 138 5.26 -9.52 14.87
C LEU A 138 4.07 -10.20 14.16
N ALA A 139 3.63 -9.65 13.04
CA ALA A 139 2.63 -10.30 12.20
C ALA A 139 3.22 -11.59 11.56
N PRO A 140 2.50 -12.72 11.63
CA PRO A 140 2.98 -14.01 11.12
C PRO A 140 3.11 -14.05 9.60
N SER A 141 2.42 -13.16 8.92
CA SER A 141 2.49 -12.94 7.47
C SER A 141 2.44 -11.44 7.17
N TRP A 142 3.23 -10.99 6.21
CA TRP A 142 3.19 -9.58 5.85
C TRP A 142 2.05 -9.21 4.89
N LYS A 143 1.42 -10.19 4.25
CA LYS A 143 0.25 -9.98 3.39
C LYS A 143 -0.53 -11.26 3.10
N ALA A 144 -1.81 -11.11 2.81
CA ALA A 144 -2.68 -12.14 2.26
C ALA A 144 -3.38 -11.59 1.01
N MET A 145 -2.84 -11.91 -0.17
CA MET A 145 -3.35 -11.35 -1.43
C MET A 145 -4.51 -12.18 -1.97
N THR A 146 -5.55 -11.50 -2.44
CA THR A 146 -6.66 -12.15 -3.14
C THR A 146 -6.39 -12.14 -4.64
N SER A 147 -6.53 -13.29 -5.29
CA SER A 147 -6.48 -13.39 -6.75
C SER A 147 -7.85 -13.81 -7.29
N GLY A 148 -8.29 -13.17 -8.37
CA GLY A 148 -9.39 -13.69 -9.18
C GLY A 148 -8.94 -15.01 -9.79
N GLY A 149 -9.49 -16.15 -9.32
CA GLY A 149 -9.13 -17.45 -9.85
C GLY A 149 -9.57 -17.55 -11.32
N SER A 150 -8.70 -18.04 -12.19
CA SER A 150 -9.04 -18.38 -13.60
C SER A 150 -10.24 -19.33 -13.73
N THR A 151 -10.64 -19.95 -12.62
CA THR A 151 -11.79 -20.84 -12.49
C THR A 151 -13.05 -20.15 -11.95
N GLY A 152 -13.07 -18.81 -11.83
CA GLY A 152 -14.20 -18.04 -11.30
C GLY A 152 -14.36 -18.09 -9.77
N ARG A 153 -13.47 -18.79 -9.05
CA ARG A 153 -13.48 -18.81 -7.58
C ARG A 153 -12.28 -18.00 -7.03
N PRO A 154 -12.50 -17.08 -6.07
CA PRO A 154 -11.41 -16.34 -5.48
C PRO A 154 -10.46 -17.28 -4.71
N LYS A 155 -9.18 -16.92 -4.68
CA LYS A 155 -8.16 -17.61 -3.89
C LYS A 155 -7.44 -16.58 -3.03
N VAL A 156 -7.10 -16.96 -1.81
CA VAL A 156 -6.25 -16.15 -0.91
C VAL A 156 -4.88 -16.79 -0.83
N ILE A 157 -3.87 -15.99 -1.12
CA ILE A 157 -2.46 -16.38 -1.08
C ILE A 157 -1.84 -15.68 0.12
N VAL A 158 -1.69 -16.43 1.21
CA VAL A 158 -1.02 -15.95 2.42
C VAL A 158 0.49 -16.13 2.23
N ASP A 159 1.25 -15.03 2.36
CA ASP A 159 2.71 -15.09 2.30
C ASP A 159 3.24 -15.83 3.54
N ARG A 160 4.27 -16.67 3.35
CA ARG A 160 4.87 -17.41 4.46
C ARG A 160 5.89 -16.60 5.26
N ALA A 161 6.32 -15.48 4.72
CA ALA A 161 7.27 -14.61 5.41
C ALA A 161 6.55 -13.76 6.47
N PRO A 162 7.08 -13.67 7.69
CA PRO A 162 6.59 -12.74 8.69
C PRO A 162 6.81 -11.29 8.24
N ALA A 163 6.13 -10.35 8.89
CA ALA A 163 6.23 -8.93 8.57
C ALA A 163 7.52 -8.29 9.11
N VAL A 164 8.66 -8.82 8.70
CA VAL A 164 10.01 -8.32 9.02
C VAL A 164 10.85 -8.30 7.75
N TRP A 165 11.69 -7.29 7.59
CA TRP A 165 12.52 -7.15 6.39
C TRP A 165 13.87 -6.51 6.72
N ASP A 166 14.87 -6.81 5.88
CA ASP A 166 16.15 -6.12 5.92
C ASP A 166 16.04 -4.78 5.15
N THR A 167 16.05 -3.67 5.85
CA THR A 167 15.94 -2.33 5.26
C THR A 167 17.15 -1.93 4.41
N GLU A 168 18.23 -2.71 4.45
CA GLU A 168 19.44 -2.51 3.65
C GLU A 168 19.53 -3.50 2.50
N ALA A 169 18.54 -4.40 2.33
CA ALA A 169 18.53 -5.34 1.22
C ALA A 169 18.35 -4.61 -0.12
N PHE A 170 19.11 -5.05 -1.12
CA PHE A 170 19.02 -4.51 -2.46
C PHE A 170 18.11 -5.40 -3.33
N VAL A 171 16.82 -5.08 -3.32
CA VAL A 171 15.80 -5.83 -4.07
C VAL A 171 15.19 -4.92 -5.13
N LEU A 172 14.98 -5.45 -6.34
CA LEU A 172 14.42 -4.71 -7.48
C LEU A 172 15.21 -3.43 -7.82
N GLN A 173 16.49 -3.39 -7.45
CA GLN A 173 17.37 -2.22 -7.60
C GLN A 173 16.82 -0.95 -6.94
N GLN A 174 16.03 -1.10 -5.88
CA GLN A 174 15.52 0.00 -5.08
C GLN A 174 16.45 0.32 -3.90
N HIS A 175 16.48 1.58 -3.51
CA HIS A 175 17.20 2.07 -2.33
C HIS A 175 16.53 3.32 -1.74
N ALA A 176 17.09 3.77 -0.62
CA ALA A 176 16.47 4.77 0.26
C ALA A 176 16.21 6.15 -0.37
N ASP A 177 16.90 6.50 -1.44
CA ASP A 177 16.81 7.82 -2.08
C ASP A 177 15.93 7.81 -3.34
N GLU A 178 15.25 6.68 -3.60
CA GLU A 178 14.33 6.59 -4.72
C GLU A 178 13.06 7.42 -4.49
N VAL A 179 12.56 7.98 -5.59
CA VAL A 179 11.19 8.42 -5.71
C VAL A 179 10.46 7.43 -6.62
N VAL A 180 9.50 6.72 -6.07
CA VAL A 180 8.84 5.59 -6.73
C VAL A 180 7.43 5.97 -7.13
N LEU A 181 7.09 5.87 -8.42
CA LEU A 181 5.72 6.05 -8.89
C LEU A 181 4.94 4.74 -8.79
N ASN A 182 3.78 4.78 -8.15
CA ASN A 182 2.80 3.70 -8.16
C ASN A 182 1.61 4.04 -9.08
N PRO A 183 1.59 3.57 -10.33
CA PRO A 183 0.47 3.77 -11.24
C PRO A 183 -0.62 2.71 -11.12
N GLY A 184 -0.39 1.65 -10.34
CA GLY A 184 -1.25 0.48 -10.24
C GLY A 184 -2.12 0.44 -8.99
N PRO A 185 -3.17 -0.37 -9.00
CA PRO A 185 -4.04 -0.51 -7.83
C PRO A 185 -3.38 -1.37 -6.73
N LEU A 186 -3.40 -0.87 -5.50
CA LEU A 186 -2.72 -1.46 -4.34
C LEU A 186 -3.30 -2.83 -3.90
N TYR A 187 -4.49 -3.19 -4.36
CA TYR A 187 -5.03 -4.53 -4.10
C TYR A 187 -4.39 -5.63 -4.98
N HIS A 188 -3.59 -5.29 -5.98
CA HIS A 188 -2.78 -6.25 -6.74
C HIS A 188 -1.43 -6.50 -6.09
N ASN A 189 -0.97 -7.74 -6.17
CA ASN A 189 0.27 -8.18 -5.51
C ASN A 189 1.49 -7.33 -5.90
N ALA A 190 1.68 -7.00 -7.17
CA ALA A 190 2.85 -6.25 -7.61
C ALA A 190 2.86 -4.81 -7.09
N PRO A 191 1.82 -3.97 -7.30
CA PRO A 191 1.77 -2.62 -6.72
C PRO A 191 1.87 -2.61 -5.19
N PHE A 192 1.18 -3.53 -4.50
CA PHE A 192 1.28 -3.66 -3.04
C PHE A 192 2.73 -3.94 -2.62
N SER A 193 3.33 -5.00 -3.16
CA SER A 193 4.67 -5.43 -2.75
C SER A 193 5.73 -4.39 -3.08
N VAL A 194 5.72 -3.86 -4.30
CA VAL A 194 6.69 -2.87 -4.75
C VAL A 194 6.66 -1.63 -3.88
N THR A 195 5.48 -1.06 -3.63
CA THR A 195 5.39 0.20 -2.89
C THR A 195 5.71 0.04 -1.41
N HIS A 196 5.25 -1.05 -0.78
CA HIS A 196 5.60 -1.28 0.62
C HIS A 196 7.08 -1.61 0.80
N LEU A 197 7.70 -2.36 -0.13
CA LEU A 197 9.16 -2.55 -0.13
C LEU A 197 9.90 -1.22 -0.33
N SER A 198 9.42 -0.34 -1.21
CA SER A 198 9.99 1.01 -1.37
C SER A 198 9.97 1.79 -0.05
N LEU A 199 8.85 1.75 0.69
CA LEU A 199 8.74 2.37 2.01
C LEU A 199 9.68 1.73 3.03
N ILE A 200 9.83 0.39 2.99
CA ILE A 200 10.75 -0.36 3.86
C ILE A 200 12.20 0.04 3.61
N PHE A 201 12.59 0.30 2.37
CA PHE A 201 13.92 0.83 2.05
C PHE A 201 14.08 2.32 2.35
N GLY A 202 13.00 3.02 2.67
CA GLY A 202 13.01 4.45 3.00
C GLY A 202 12.86 5.37 1.79
N ALA A 203 12.36 4.88 0.67
CA ALA A 203 12.02 5.67 -0.50
C ALA A 203 10.79 6.57 -0.27
N HIS A 204 10.56 7.50 -1.20
CA HIS A 204 9.34 8.30 -1.29
C HIS A 204 8.42 7.67 -2.34
N VAL A 205 7.18 7.37 -1.99
CA VAL A 205 6.19 6.81 -2.93
C VAL A 205 5.22 7.88 -3.38
N VAL A 206 5.12 8.05 -4.68
CA VAL A 206 4.11 8.90 -5.35
C VAL A 206 3.04 7.99 -5.92
N GLY A 207 1.80 8.15 -5.47
CA GLY A 207 0.68 7.29 -5.86
C GLY A 207 -0.29 7.99 -6.82
N MET A 208 -0.95 7.18 -7.62
CA MET A 208 -2.09 7.59 -8.46
C MET A 208 -3.35 6.89 -7.98
N GLN A 209 -4.47 7.60 -7.91
CA GLN A 209 -5.76 6.99 -7.60
C GLN A 209 -6.17 6.02 -8.71
N ARG A 210 -5.96 6.43 -9.95
CA ARG A 210 -6.20 5.64 -11.15
C ARG A 210 -5.19 6.03 -12.22
N PHE A 211 -4.71 5.04 -12.98
CA PHE A 211 -3.77 5.31 -14.06
C PHE A 211 -4.35 6.23 -15.14
N ASP A 212 -3.68 7.33 -15.36
CA ASP A 212 -3.81 8.21 -16.52
C ASP A 212 -2.42 8.42 -17.13
N PRO A 213 -2.23 8.24 -18.46
CA PRO A 213 -0.91 8.28 -19.05
C PRO A 213 -0.27 9.67 -19.07
N VAL A 214 -1.05 10.75 -19.17
CA VAL A 214 -0.53 12.13 -19.13
C VAL A 214 -0.15 12.48 -17.69
N GLU A 215 -1.01 12.15 -16.74
CA GLU A 215 -0.75 12.39 -15.33
C GLU A 215 0.47 11.59 -14.84
N ALA A 216 0.69 10.37 -15.32
CA ALA A 216 1.88 9.60 -14.99
C ALA A 216 3.17 10.33 -15.43
N LEU A 217 3.20 10.86 -16.66
CA LEU A 217 4.34 11.66 -17.15
C LEU A 217 4.52 12.96 -16.35
N ARG A 218 3.41 13.64 -16.03
CA ARG A 218 3.44 14.85 -15.20
C ARG A 218 4.00 14.59 -13.81
N LEU A 219 3.60 13.49 -13.16
CA LEU A 219 4.11 13.11 -11.84
C LEU A 219 5.59 12.72 -11.88
N ILE A 220 6.03 12.04 -12.96
CA ILE A 220 7.46 11.72 -13.15
C ILE A 220 8.28 13.00 -13.19
N ASP A 221 7.86 13.98 -13.97
CA ASP A 221 8.54 15.26 -14.06
C ASP A 221 8.49 16.05 -12.75
N ALA A 222 7.29 16.24 -12.19
CA ALA A 222 7.07 17.09 -11.02
C ALA A 222 7.80 16.57 -9.76
N HIS A 223 7.85 15.26 -9.59
CA HIS A 223 8.46 14.64 -8.40
C HIS A 223 9.85 14.05 -8.67
N LYS A 224 10.37 14.20 -9.89
CA LYS A 224 11.65 13.61 -10.31
C LYS A 224 11.73 12.11 -9.98
N VAL A 225 10.66 11.41 -10.38
CA VAL A 225 10.55 9.95 -10.16
C VAL A 225 11.74 9.24 -10.78
N SER A 226 12.38 8.39 -10.00
CA SER A 226 13.56 7.63 -10.41
C SER A 226 13.26 6.15 -10.70
N TRP A 227 12.15 5.63 -10.16
CA TRP A 227 11.77 4.23 -10.28
C TRP A 227 10.25 4.08 -10.49
N VAL A 228 9.84 3.24 -11.42
CA VAL A 228 8.42 2.98 -11.69
C VAL A 228 8.18 1.52 -12.06
N ASN A 229 7.04 0.96 -11.58
CA ASN A 229 6.54 -0.33 -12.05
C ASN A 229 5.40 -0.12 -13.06
N PHE A 230 5.65 -0.44 -14.30
CA PHE A 230 4.63 -0.46 -15.34
C PHE A 230 4.23 -1.89 -15.71
N VAL A 231 3.00 -2.03 -16.20
CA VAL A 231 2.56 -3.23 -16.92
C VAL A 231 2.46 -2.88 -18.42
N PRO A 232 2.55 -3.86 -19.33
CA PRO A 232 2.56 -3.57 -20.78
C PRO A 232 1.40 -2.71 -21.26
N THR A 233 0.21 -2.88 -20.68
CA THR A 233 -0.96 -2.05 -21.02
C THR A 233 -0.78 -0.58 -20.66
N THR A 234 -0.15 -0.27 -19.53
CA THR A 234 0.14 1.13 -19.13
C THR A 234 1.21 1.74 -20.03
N MET A 235 2.25 0.97 -20.36
CA MET A 235 3.30 1.40 -21.30
C MET A 235 2.71 1.69 -22.68
N HIS A 236 1.85 0.80 -23.19
CA HIS A 236 1.18 0.99 -24.47
C HIS A 236 0.31 2.26 -24.47
N ARG A 237 -0.43 2.53 -23.39
CA ARG A 237 -1.25 3.75 -23.24
C ARG A 237 -0.40 5.03 -23.26
N ILE A 238 0.80 5.01 -22.62
CA ILE A 238 1.73 6.14 -22.71
C ILE A 238 2.25 6.29 -24.15
N TRP A 239 2.66 5.19 -24.77
CA TRP A 239 3.18 5.20 -26.14
C TRP A 239 2.16 5.70 -27.17
N SER A 240 0.88 5.40 -26.95
CA SER A 240 -0.23 5.81 -27.83
C SER A 240 -0.62 7.28 -27.67
N LEU A 241 -0.02 8.03 -26.76
CA LEU A 241 -0.25 9.48 -26.67
C LEU A 241 0.29 10.19 -27.92
N PRO A 242 -0.34 11.30 -28.36
CA PRO A 242 0.23 12.21 -29.34
C PRO A 242 1.67 12.64 -28.95
N SER A 243 2.54 12.80 -29.92
CA SER A 243 3.95 13.15 -29.68
C SER A 243 4.12 14.36 -28.78
N GLU A 244 3.33 15.41 -29.03
CA GLU A 244 3.39 16.66 -28.26
C GLU A 244 3.10 16.45 -26.77
N LYS A 245 2.13 15.57 -26.44
CA LYS A 245 1.80 15.23 -25.03
C LYS A 245 2.88 14.36 -24.43
N ARG A 246 3.46 13.44 -25.21
CA ARG A 246 4.46 12.50 -24.72
C ARG A 246 5.78 13.17 -24.40
N THR A 247 6.16 14.20 -25.20
CA THR A 247 7.41 14.96 -25.03
C THR A 247 7.26 16.24 -24.21
N ALA A 248 6.09 16.51 -23.67
CA ALA A 248 5.82 17.71 -22.87
C ALA A 248 6.46 17.70 -21.48
N PHE A 249 6.91 16.53 -21.01
CA PHE A 249 7.43 16.33 -19.66
C PHE A 249 8.86 15.80 -19.67
N ASP A 250 9.65 16.26 -18.71
CA ASP A 250 11.01 15.77 -18.48
C ASP A 250 10.99 14.46 -17.69
N VAL A 251 11.30 13.36 -18.35
CA VAL A 251 11.38 12.03 -17.74
C VAL A 251 12.83 11.56 -17.53
N SER A 252 13.82 12.45 -17.65
CA SER A 252 15.23 12.12 -17.54
C SER A 252 15.68 11.64 -16.16
N SER A 253 14.85 11.89 -15.14
CA SER A 253 15.05 11.37 -13.78
C SER A 253 14.84 9.85 -13.66
N LEU A 254 14.12 9.23 -14.60
CA LEU A 254 13.86 7.79 -14.57
C LEU A 254 15.15 6.99 -14.73
N ARG A 255 15.49 6.25 -13.70
CA ARG A 255 16.62 5.32 -13.68
C ARG A 255 16.20 3.89 -14.00
N ILE A 256 15.05 3.48 -13.46
CA ILE A 256 14.50 2.13 -13.62
C ILE A 256 13.04 2.20 -14.04
N ILE A 257 12.73 1.52 -15.13
CA ILE A 257 11.37 1.14 -15.51
C ILE A 257 11.28 -0.38 -15.34
N PHE A 258 10.66 -0.80 -14.24
CA PHE A 258 10.43 -2.21 -13.99
C PHE A 258 9.08 -2.63 -14.58
N HIS A 259 9.04 -3.73 -15.32
CA HIS A 259 7.80 -4.26 -15.87
C HIS A 259 7.60 -5.72 -15.51
N MET A 260 6.35 -6.13 -15.35
CA MET A 260 5.95 -7.50 -15.04
C MET A 260 4.53 -7.77 -15.55
N ALA A 261 4.06 -9.02 -15.37
CA ALA A 261 2.73 -9.48 -15.72
C ALA A 261 2.48 -9.69 -17.22
N SER A 262 3.52 -9.73 -18.03
CA SER A 262 3.47 -10.23 -19.42
C SER A 262 4.87 -10.62 -19.88
N PRO A 263 5.01 -11.56 -20.84
CA PRO A 263 6.28 -11.82 -21.49
C PRO A 263 6.80 -10.62 -22.27
#